data_a2284799a9f1f5d153049eb8c4ddaee9
#
_entry.id   a2284799a9f1f5d153049eb8c4ddaee9
#
_cell.length_a   1.000
_cell.length_b   1.000
_cell.length_c   1.000
_cell.angle_alpha   90.00
_cell.angle_beta   90.00
_cell.angle_gamma   90.00
#
_symmetry.space_group_name_H-M   'P 1'
#
loop_
_entity.id
_entity.type
_entity.pdbx_description
1 polymer ?
#
loop_
_entity_poly.entity_id
_entity_poly.type
_entity_poly.pdbx_seq_one_letter_code
_entity_poly.pdbx_strand_id
1 'polypeptide(L)'
;MLQEMLSLLPPGVVKLPWWQPAAVAGMGALLGLRGARHSRTLVTLTAVAGGTFLGLHAPSWFALKMDGIGAAFCTAIAVGVIGFLLHRTFIGLLQAMVFGSLAGVATWIARAGTTPWQLPRIDLNQSAPAILSALRDSLPAQLHTALPVAIAIGWGLGIILAFFWPRFSQVTFFSLFGMTIMTVAGALAVGQVRPDLLARVPSDPKIQLALFAGIVLLAMAIQWLLLPRNKRAARASSKDAANNADHEESLIFPSPSLASGRFPIDQKRQETAARRQRAIATES
;
A
#
# COMPACT_ATOMS: atom_id res chain seq x y z
N MET A 1 4.41 15.20 -20.06
CA MET A 1 4.07 14.06 -19.17
C MET A 1 2.70 14.23 -18.50
N LEU A 2 2.46 15.30 -17.69
CA LEU A 2 1.17 15.47 -17.00
C LEU A 2 -0.01 15.63 -17.99
N GLN A 3 0.15 16.44 -19.03
CA GLN A 3 -0.87 16.60 -20.10
C GLN A 3 -1.10 15.30 -20.88
N GLU A 4 -0.07 14.53 -21.13
CA GLU A 4 -0.17 13.21 -21.79
C GLU A 4 -0.90 12.21 -20.88
N MET A 5 -0.60 12.20 -19.56
CA MET A 5 -1.36 11.38 -18.60
C MET A 5 -2.84 11.78 -18.56
N LEU A 6 -3.16 13.06 -18.64
CA LEU A 6 -4.55 13.54 -18.70
C LEU A 6 -5.24 13.14 -19.99
N SER A 7 -4.53 13.09 -21.13
CA SER A 7 -5.09 12.65 -22.41
C SER A 7 -5.38 11.15 -22.48
N LEU A 8 -4.76 10.35 -21.60
CA LEU A 8 -5.02 8.90 -21.50
C LEU A 8 -6.29 8.59 -20.69
N LEU A 9 -6.84 9.58 -19.99
CA LEU A 9 -8.04 9.37 -19.19
C LEU A 9 -9.28 9.24 -20.09
N PRO A 10 -10.22 8.34 -19.75
CA PRO A 10 -11.48 8.23 -20.45
C PRO A 10 -12.22 9.58 -20.48
N PRO A 11 -12.85 9.94 -21.60
CA PRO A 11 -13.52 11.25 -21.76
C PRO A 11 -14.63 11.48 -20.73
N GLY A 12 -15.19 10.42 -20.16
CA GLY A 12 -16.15 10.50 -19.05
C GLY A 12 -15.56 11.04 -17.77
N VAL A 13 -14.28 10.73 -17.48
CA VAL A 13 -13.58 11.19 -16.26
C VAL A 13 -13.22 12.68 -16.35
N VAL A 14 -12.92 13.16 -17.55
CA VAL A 14 -12.59 14.58 -17.78
C VAL A 14 -13.85 15.48 -17.64
N LYS A 15 -15.05 14.94 -17.84
CA LYS A 15 -16.34 15.65 -17.71
C LYS A 15 -16.92 15.64 -16.30
N LEU A 16 -16.27 15.00 -15.32
CA LEU A 16 -16.74 14.99 -13.92
C LEU A 16 -16.71 16.42 -13.34
N PRO A 17 -17.67 16.81 -12.50
CA PRO A 17 -17.63 18.10 -11.79
C PRO A 17 -16.34 18.24 -10.97
N TRP A 18 -15.74 19.42 -10.95
CA TRP A 18 -14.43 19.70 -10.35
C TRP A 18 -14.25 19.21 -8.89
N TRP A 19 -15.35 19.19 -8.12
CA TRP A 19 -15.32 18.76 -6.72
C TRP A 19 -15.05 17.25 -6.57
N GLN A 20 -15.42 16.43 -7.56
CA GLN A 20 -15.17 14.99 -7.52
C GLN A 20 -13.65 14.67 -7.64
N PRO A 21 -12.92 15.15 -8.65
CA PRO A 21 -11.47 14.96 -8.67
C PRO A 21 -10.77 15.66 -7.49
N ALA A 22 -11.29 16.80 -6.97
CA ALA A 22 -10.75 17.43 -5.78
C ALA A 22 -10.91 16.54 -4.52
N ALA A 23 -12.08 15.88 -4.35
CA ALA A 23 -12.31 14.93 -3.27
C ALA A 23 -11.36 13.71 -3.39
N VAL A 24 -11.19 13.17 -4.61
CA VAL A 24 -10.26 12.07 -4.88
C VAL A 24 -8.82 12.49 -4.58
N ALA A 25 -8.42 13.72 -4.92
CA ALA A 25 -7.10 14.26 -4.58
C ALA A 25 -6.90 14.35 -3.06
N GLY A 26 -7.91 14.82 -2.33
CA GLY A 26 -7.91 14.84 -0.85
C GLY A 26 -7.77 13.44 -0.25
N MET A 27 -8.50 12.44 -0.77
CA MET A 27 -8.34 11.05 -0.37
C MET A 27 -6.93 10.53 -0.68
N GLY A 28 -6.38 10.84 -1.86
CA GLY A 28 -5.01 10.51 -2.23
C GLY A 28 -3.99 11.09 -1.25
N ALA A 29 -4.15 12.36 -0.86
CA ALA A 29 -3.30 13.01 0.14
C ALA A 29 -3.38 12.31 1.51
N LEU A 30 -4.59 12.01 2.00
CA LEU A 30 -4.79 11.28 3.26
C LEU A 30 -4.14 9.89 3.21
N LEU A 31 -4.29 9.19 2.11
CA LEU A 31 -3.69 7.88 1.87
C LEU A 31 -2.17 7.99 1.84
N GLY A 32 -1.63 8.98 1.15
CA GLY A 32 -0.20 9.27 1.08
C GLY A 32 0.43 9.69 2.41
N LEU A 33 -0.33 10.31 3.33
CA LEU A 33 0.19 10.78 4.62
C LEU A 33 -0.08 9.82 5.80
N ARG A 34 -1.17 9.03 5.75
CA ARG A 34 -1.61 8.16 6.86
C ARG A 34 -1.88 6.71 6.47
N GLY A 35 -1.74 6.35 5.20
CA GLY A 35 -2.10 5.03 4.68
C GLY A 35 -1.39 3.89 5.39
N ALA A 36 -0.12 4.03 5.71
CA ALA A 36 0.64 3.00 6.40
C ALA A 36 0.08 2.63 7.79
N ARG A 37 -0.57 3.57 8.49
CA ARG A 37 -1.22 3.32 9.79
C ARG A 37 -2.45 2.42 9.67
N HIS A 38 -3.18 2.54 8.56
CA HIS A 38 -4.41 1.79 8.28
C HIS A 38 -4.20 0.75 7.18
N SER A 39 -2.96 0.30 6.99
CA SER A 39 -2.55 -0.56 5.88
C SER A 39 -3.42 -1.82 5.74
N ARG A 40 -3.80 -2.47 6.84
CA ARG A 40 -4.62 -3.69 6.80
C ARG A 40 -6.00 -3.44 6.20
N THR A 41 -6.69 -2.40 6.66
CA THR A 41 -8.03 -2.02 6.13
C THR A 41 -7.94 -1.59 4.68
N LEU A 42 -6.94 -0.78 4.33
CA LEU A 42 -6.75 -0.28 2.97
C LEU A 42 -6.41 -1.41 1.99
N VAL A 43 -5.53 -2.34 2.39
CA VAL A 43 -5.21 -3.52 1.59
C VAL A 43 -6.45 -4.39 1.37
N THR A 44 -7.26 -4.59 2.42
CA THR A 44 -8.51 -5.35 2.27
C THR A 44 -9.47 -4.67 1.30
N LEU A 45 -9.66 -3.34 1.40
CA LEU A 45 -10.51 -2.59 0.47
C LEU A 45 -9.98 -2.65 -0.97
N THR A 46 -8.67 -2.51 -1.15
CA THR A 46 -8.03 -2.63 -2.48
C THR A 46 -8.20 -4.06 -3.02
N ALA A 47 -8.06 -5.06 -2.17
CA ALA A 47 -8.26 -6.46 -2.52
C ALA A 47 -9.71 -6.75 -2.95
N VAL A 48 -10.70 -6.21 -2.22
CA VAL A 48 -12.12 -6.30 -2.58
C VAL A 48 -12.37 -5.61 -3.92
N ALA A 49 -11.89 -4.39 -4.11
CA ALA A 49 -12.07 -3.65 -5.37
C ALA A 49 -11.42 -4.39 -6.56
N GLY A 50 -10.18 -4.89 -6.37
CA GLY A 50 -9.49 -5.70 -7.36
C GLY A 50 -10.22 -7.02 -7.67
N GLY A 51 -10.70 -7.69 -6.63
CA GLY A 51 -11.51 -8.90 -6.77
C GLY A 51 -12.81 -8.65 -7.55
N THR A 52 -13.50 -7.54 -7.26
CA THR A 52 -14.69 -7.12 -8.01
C THR A 52 -14.37 -6.91 -9.49
N PHE A 53 -13.31 -6.16 -9.77
CA PHE A 53 -12.90 -5.90 -11.15
C PHE A 53 -12.54 -7.20 -11.90
N LEU A 54 -11.72 -8.05 -11.29
CA LEU A 54 -11.35 -9.34 -11.84
C LEU A 54 -12.58 -10.21 -12.10
N GLY A 55 -13.50 -10.26 -11.13
CA GLY A 55 -14.71 -11.07 -11.26
C GLY A 55 -15.66 -10.59 -12.34
N LEU A 56 -15.77 -9.28 -12.56
CA LEU A 56 -16.57 -8.73 -13.68
C LEU A 56 -16.02 -9.13 -15.05
N HIS A 57 -14.70 -9.17 -15.18
CA HIS A 57 -14.05 -9.44 -16.48
C HIS A 57 -13.61 -10.90 -16.66
N ALA A 58 -13.50 -11.70 -15.59
CA ALA A 58 -13.07 -13.09 -15.67
C ALA A 58 -13.93 -13.96 -16.62
N PRO A 59 -15.28 -13.85 -16.65
CA PRO A 59 -16.08 -14.61 -17.59
C PRO A 59 -15.71 -14.36 -19.04
N SER A 60 -15.46 -13.12 -19.44
CA SER A 60 -15.07 -12.77 -20.81
C SER A 60 -13.62 -13.16 -21.12
N TRP A 61 -12.71 -13.00 -20.18
CA TRP A 61 -11.28 -13.31 -20.36
C TRP A 61 -11.02 -14.81 -20.52
N PHE A 62 -11.77 -15.62 -19.77
CA PHE A 62 -11.59 -17.08 -19.73
C PHE A 62 -12.72 -17.85 -20.42
N ALA A 63 -13.63 -17.16 -21.14
CA ALA A 63 -14.78 -17.73 -21.81
C ALA A 63 -15.64 -18.61 -20.88
N LEU A 64 -15.80 -18.21 -19.61
CA LEU A 64 -16.58 -18.92 -18.63
C LEU A 64 -18.07 -18.62 -18.80
N LYS A 65 -18.91 -19.64 -18.70
CA LYS A 65 -20.38 -19.49 -18.75
C LYS A 65 -20.93 -19.13 -17.35
N MET A 66 -20.49 -17.99 -16.82
CA MET A 66 -20.92 -17.48 -15.51
C MET A 66 -21.45 -16.06 -15.66
N ASP A 67 -22.41 -15.70 -14.78
CA ASP A 67 -22.84 -14.31 -14.67
C ASP A 67 -21.72 -13.44 -14.08
N GLY A 68 -21.41 -12.33 -14.74
CA GLY A 68 -20.33 -11.41 -14.34
C GLY A 68 -20.56 -10.79 -12.97
N ILE A 69 -21.80 -10.50 -12.58
CA ILE A 69 -22.13 -9.91 -11.28
C ILE A 69 -21.92 -10.95 -10.16
N GLY A 70 -22.39 -12.18 -10.37
CA GLY A 70 -22.15 -13.27 -9.42
C GLY A 70 -20.67 -13.59 -9.26
N ALA A 71 -19.93 -13.64 -10.37
CA ALA A 71 -18.47 -13.83 -10.33
C ALA A 71 -17.77 -12.68 -9.59
N ALA A 72 -18.17 -11.42 -9.82
CA ALA A 72 -17.63 -10.27 -9.13
C ALA A 72 -17.84 -10.34 -7.61
N PHE A 73 -19.03 -10.73 -7.17
CA PHE A 73 -19.34 -10.85 -5.76
C PHE A 73 -18.51 -11.97 -5.08
N CYS A 74 -18.44 -13.15 -5.69
CA CYS A 74 -17.64 -14.25 -5.17
C CYS A 74 -16.15 -13.92 -5.11
N THR A 75 -15.59 -13.34 -6.16
CA THR A 75 -14.17 -12.97 -6.21
C THR A 75 -13.85 -11.81 -5.27
N ALA A 76 -14.74 -10.82 -5.10
CA ALA A 76 -14.59 -9.73 -4.15
C ALA A 76 -14.45 -10.26 -2.71
N ILE A 77 -15.33 -11.19 -2.31
CA ILE A 77 -15.27 -11.81 -0.98
C ILE A 77 -14.00 -12.65 -0.83
N ALA A 78 -13.72 -13.54 -1.78
CA ALA A 78 -12.57 -14.44 -1.70
C ALA A 78 -11.25 -13.64 -1.64
N VAL A 79 -11.04 -12.71 -2.55
CA VAL A 79 -9.82 -11.87 -2.61
C VAL A 79 -9.76 -10.93 -1.41
N GLY A 80 -10.89 -10.40 -0.94
CA GLY A 80 -10.98 -9.58 0.27
C GLY A 80 -10.55 -10.33 1.53
N VAL A 81 -11.04 -11.56 1.73
CA VAL A 81 -10.64 -12.43 2.85
C VAL A 81 -9.15 -12.78 2.76
N ILE A 82 -8.67 -13.16 1.58
CA ILE A 82 -7.25 -13.45 1.36
C ILE A 82 -6.42 -12.19 1.64
N GLY A 83 -6.83 -11.04 1.15
CA GLY A 83 -6.15 -9.75 1.40
C GLY A 83 -6.08 -9.39 2.89
N PHE A 84 -7.14 -9.67 3.65
CA PHE A 84 -7.17 -9.45 5.09
C PHE A 84 -6.23 -10.41 5.85
N LEU A 85 -6.26 -11.69 5.52
CA LEU A 85 -5.42 -12.71 6.16
C LEU A 85 -3.95 -12.55 5.80
N LEU A 86 -3.67 -12.36 4.51
CA LEU A 86 -2.32 -12.28 3.96
C LEU A 86 -1.89 -10.84 3.64
N HIS A 87 -2.35 -9.85 4.44
CA HIS A 87 -2.10 -8.43 4.16
C HIS A 87 -0.62 -8.09 3.92
N ARG A 88 0.32 -8.78 4.59
CA ARG A 88 1.76 -8.57 4.38
C ARG A 88 2.21 -9.03 3.00
N THR A 89 1.76 -10.19 2.56
CA THR A 89 2.04 -10.74 1.23
C THR A 89 1.41 -9.85 0.15
N PHE A 90 0.20 -9.36 0.40
CA PHE A 90 -0.50 -8.45 -0.49
C PHE A 90 0.24 -7.12 -0.67
N ILE A 91 0.75 -6.54 0.42
CA ILE A 91 1.62 -5.35 0.34
C ILE A 91 2.88 -5.66 -0.46
N GLY A 92 3.47 -6.84 -0.28
CA GLY A 92 4.61 -7.30 -1.07
C GLY A 92 4.32 -7.36 -2.57
N LEU A 93 3.17 -7.91 -2.95
CA LEU A 93 2.71 -7.95 -4.34
C LEU A 93 2.45 -6.56 -4.91
N LEU A 94 1.76 -5.70 -4.15
CA LEU A 94 1.51 -4.31 -4.57
C LEU A 94 2.82 -3.52 -4.73
N GLN A 95 3.77 -3.72 -3.81
CA GLN A 95 5.10 -3.14 -3.90
C GLN A 95 5.86 -3.65 -5.12
N ALA A 96 5.77 -4.95 -5.41
CA ALA A 96 6.36 -5.53 -6.61
C ALA A 96 5.78 -4.90 -7.89
N MET A 97 4.46 -4.69 -7.95
CA MET A 97 3.82 -4.01 -9.08
C MET A 97 4.34 -2.58 -9.25
N VAL A 98 4.51 -1.84 -8.17
CA VAL A 98 5.06 -0.47 -8.22
C VAL A 98 6.50 -0.48 -8.72
N PHE A 99 7.36 -1.33 -8.17
CA PHE A 99 8.76 -1.40 -8.60
C PHE A 99 8.90 -1.93 -10.02
N GLY A 100 8.07 -2.89 -10.41
CA GLY A 100 8.00 -3.38 -11.79
C GLY A 100 7.59 -2.28 -12.77
N SER A 101 6.56 -1.51 -12.42
CA SER A 101 6.12 -0.38 -13.23
C SER A 101 7.20 0.69 -13.36
N LEU A 102 7.87 1.04 -12.26
CA LEU A 102 8.97 2.01 -12.26
C LEU A 102 10.15 1.52 -13.13
N ALA A 103 10.53 0.25 -13.01
CA ALA A 103 11.58 -0.34 -13.82
C ALA A 103 11.19 -0.37 -15.31
N GLY A 104 9.93 -0.66 -15.61
CA GLY A 104 9.38 -0.59 -16.96
C GLY A 104 9.46 0.81 -17.55
N VAL A 105 9.00 1.82 -16.81
CA VAL A 105 9.05 3.24 -17.23
C VAL A 105 10.50 3.70 -17.41
N ALA A 106 11.40 3.36 -16.48
CA ALA A 106 12.82 3.69 -16.60
C ALA A 106 13.46 3.08 -17.85
N THR A 107 13.14 1.80 -18.13
CA THR A 107 13.62 1.10 -19.34
C THR A 107 13.07 1.72 -20.62
N TRP A 108 11.79 2.13 -20.60
CA TRP A 108 11.18 2.85 -21.69
C TRP A 108 11.93 4.16 -21.98
N ILE A 109 12.10 5.01 -20.96
CA ILE A 109 12.79 6.30 -21.11
C ILE A 109 14.23 6.10 -21.61
N ALA A 110 14.93 5.07 -21.11
CA ALA A 110 16.31 4.80 -21.49
C ALA A 110 16.47 4.27 -22.93
N ARG A 111 15.49 3.53 -23.47
CA ARG A 111 15.61 2.86 -24.78
C ARG A 111 14.73 3.44 -25.88
N ALA A 112 13.54 3.90 -25.56
CA ALA A 112 12.62 4.51 -26.54
C ALA A 112 12.77 6.03 -26.61
N GLY A 113 13.51 6.64 -25.71
CA GLY A 113 13.70 8.09 -25.66
C GLY A 113 12.39 8.83 -25.40
N THR A 114 12.17 9.90 -26.15
CA THR A 114 10.97 10.75 -26.04
C THR A 114 9.82 10.31 -26.97
N THR A 115 9.93 9.17 -27.63
CA THR A 115 8.83 8.66 -28.48
C THR A 115 7.61 8.39 -27.59
N PRO A 116 6.48 9.08 -27.81
CA PRO A 116 5.29 8.85 -27.01
C PRO A 116 4.81 7.42 -27.20
N TRP A 117 4.57 6.72 -26.12
CA TRP A 117 3.96 5.42 -26.19
C TRP A 117 2.49 5.58 -26.53
N GLN A 118 2.11 5.17 -27.71
CA GLN A 118 0.72 5.07 -28.06
C GLN A 118 0.17 3.75 -27.53
N LEU A 119 -0.45 3.82 -26.34
CA LEU A 119 -1.18 2.68 -25.81
C LEU A 119 -2.25 2.25 -26.81
N PRO A 120 -2.29 0.98 -27.22
CA PRO A 120 -3.38 0.48 -28.04
C PRO A 120 -4.69 0.66 -27.27
N ARG A 121 -5.76 0.94 -28.00
CA ARG A 121 -7.10 0.93 -27.40
C ARG A 121 -7.44 -0.50 -27.00
N ILE A 122 -7.26 -0.82 -25.75
CA ILE A 122 -7.52 -2.14 -25.19
C ILE A 122 -9.02 -2.21 -24.88
N ASP A 123 -9.72 -3.09 -25.56
CA ASP A 123 -11.08 -3.48 -25.17
C ASP A 123 -10.95 -4.56 -24.07
N LEU A 124 -11.33 -4.21 -22.86
CA LEU A 124 -11.26 -5.10 -21.70
C LEU A 124 -12.20 -6.32 -21.80
N ASN A 125 -13.11 -6.33 -22.78
CA ASN A 125 -13.98 -7.48 -23.05
C ASN A 125 -13.33 -8.52 -23.98
N GLN A 126 -12.15 -8.24 -24.52
CA GLN A 126 -11.38 -9.21 -25.29
C GLN A 126 -10.75 -10.28 -24.38
N SER A 127 -10.42 -11.43 -24.97
CA SER A 127 -9.72 -12.48 -24.24
C SER A 127 -8.32 -12.03 -23.81
N ALA A 128 -7.86 -12.51 -22.66
CA ALA A 128 -6.55 -12.15 -22.12
C ALA A 128 -5.38 -12.36 -23.10
N PRO A 129 -5.32 -13.46 -23.90
CA PRO A 129 -4.28 -13.62 -24.93
C PRO A 129 -4.32 -12.54 -26.01
N ALA A 130 -5.53 -12.11 -26.46
CA ALA A 130 -5.68 -11.06 -27.45
C ALA A 130 -5.21 -9.69 -26.93
N ILE A 131 -5.50 -9.39 -25.65
CA ILE A 131 -5.00 -8.18 -24.99
C ILE A 131 -3.46 -8.20 -24.93
N LEU A 132 -2.87 -9.33 -24.53
CA LEU A 132 -1.42 -9.47 -24.42
C LEU A 132 -0.72 -9.37 -25.78
N SER A 133 -1.29 -9.97 -26.84
CA SER A 133 -0.74 -9.83 -28.20
C SER A 133 -0.81 -8.39 -28.69
N ALA A 134 -1.95 -7.72 -28.55
CA ALA A 134 -2.11 -6.31 -28.94
C ALA A 134 -1.12 -5.39 -28.18
N LEU A 135 -0.89 -5.65 -26.89
CA LEU A 135 0.09 -4.92 -26.11
C LEU A 135 1.52 -5.16 -26.62
N ARG A 136 1.86 -6.42 -26.90
CA ARG A 136 3.17 -6.80 -27.42
C ARG A 136 3.43 -6.16 -28.78
N ASP A 137 2.45 -6.21 -29.68
CA ASP A 137 2.59 -5.70 -31.04
C ASP A 137 2.67 -4.17 -31.10
N SER A 138 2.14 -3.49 -30.06
CA SER A 138 2.26 -2.02 -29.91
C SER A 138 3.65 -1.58 -29.40
N LEU A 139 4.48 -2.50 -28.91
CA LEU A 139 5.80 -2.18 -28.39
C LEU A 139 6.84 -2.11 -29.52
N PRO A 140 7.77 -1.14 -29.48
CA PRO A 140 8.94 -1.17 -30.35
C PRO A 140 9.75 -2.45 -30.17
N ALA A 141 10.28 -3.01 -31.26
CA ALA A 141 11.02 -4.28 -31.26
C ALA A 141 12.17 -4.31 -30.21
N GLN A 142 12.80 -3.17 -29.97
CA GLN A 142 13.89 -3.01 -28.98
C GLN A 142 13.44 -3.24 -27.52
N LEU A 143 12.13 -3.14 -27.26
CA LEU A 143 11.55 -3.26 -25.92
C LEU A 143 10.91 -4.63 -25.67
N HIS A 144 10.72 -5.47 -26.72
CA HIS A 144 10.05 -6.76 -26.57
C HIS A 144 10.67 -7.67 -25.51
N THR A 145 12.00 -7.65 -25.37
CA THR A 145 12.73 -8.45 -24.37
C THR A 145 13.14 -7.62 -23.16
N ALA A 146 13.55 -6.37 -23.37
CA ALA A 146 14.08 -5.54 -22.29
C ALA A 146 13.02 -5.14 -21.28
N LEU A 147 11.80 -4.84 -21.73
CA LEU A 147 10.71 -4.39 -20.85
C LEU A 147 10.23 -5.49 -19.90
N PRO A 148 9.91 -6.73 -20.34
CA PRO A 148 9.53 -7.81 -19.44
C PRO A 148 10.64 -8.16 -18.43
N VAL A 149 11.89 -8.16 -18.87
CA VAL A 149 13.04 -8.43 -17.99
C VAL A 149 13.17 -7.33 -16.91
N ALA A 150 13.07 -6.07 -17.28
CA ALA A 150 13.13 -4.96 -16.33
C ALA A 150 11.97 -5.01 -15.33
N ILE A 151 10.76 -5.31 -15.81
CA ILE A 151 9.58 -5.47 -14.94
C ILE A 151 9.79 -6.64 -13.98
N ALA A 152 10.29 -7.78 -14.45
CA ALA A 152 10.56 -8.95 -13.61
C ALA A 152 11.63 -8.66 -12.54
N ILE A 153 12.70 -7.95 -12.89
CA ILE A 153 13.71 -7.48 -11.93
C ILE A 153 13.09 -6.54 -10.89
N GLY A 154 12.28 -5.57 -11.35
CA GLY A 154 11.56 -4.66 -10.46
C GLY A 154 10.63 -5.40 -9.50
N TRP A 155 9.89 -6.39 -9.98
CA TRP A 155 9.04 -7.25 -9.14
C TRP A 155 9.85 -8.00 -8.09
N GLY A 156 10.95 -8.62 -8.49
CA GLY A 156 11.84 -9.32 -7.57
C GLY A 156 12.36 -8.42 -6.47
N LEU A 157 12.86 -7.23 -6.84
CA LEU A 157 13.31 -6.23 -5.87
C LEU A 157 12.19 -5.78 -4.93
N GLY A 158 10.99 -5.53 -5.46
CA GLY A 158 9.82 -5.13 -4.66
C GLY A 158 9.43 -6.18 -3.63
N ILE A 159 9.43 -7.48 -4.00
CA ILE A 159 9.15 -8.60 -3.10
C ILE A 159 10.22 -8.70 -2.02
N ILE A 160 11.50 -8.66 -2.40
CA ILE A 160 12.62 -8.73 -1.48
C ILE A 160 12.53 -7.59 -0.45
N LEU A 161 12.31 -6.36 -0.91
CA LEU A 161 12.15 -5.21 -0.02
C LEU A 161 10.98 -5.38 0.95
N ALA A 162 9.84 -5.88 0.46
CA ALA A 162 8.66 -6.09 1.29
C ALA A 162 8.88 -7.16 2.36
N PHE A 163 9.69 -8.19 2.05
CA PHE A 163 10.00 -9.25 3.00
C PHE A 163 10.97 -8.78 4.09
N PHE A 164 12.08 -8.13 3.69
CA PHE A 164 13.11 -7.70 4.64
C PHE A 164 12.75 -6.43 5.42
N TRP A 165 12.02 -5.48 4.79
CA TRP A 165 11.64 -4.21 5.40
C TRP A 165 10.14 -3.90 5.25
N PRO A 166 9.26 -4.68 5.91
CA PRO A 166 7.82 -4.56 5.71
C PRO A 166 7.27 -3.17 6.07
N ARG A 167 7.86 -2.48 7.05
CA ARG A 167 7.47 -1.11 7.39
C ARG A 167 7.83 -0.12 6.30
N PHE A 168 9.03 -0.22 5.78
CA PHE A 168 9.50 0.63 4.68
C PHE A 168 8.63 0.42 3.44
N SER A 169 8.35 -0.83 3.11
CA SER A 169 7.49 -1.20 1.99
C SER A 169 6.08 -0.59 2.11
N GLN A 170 5.46 -0.68 3.30
CA GLN A 170 4.15 -0.06 3.55
C GLN A 170 4.19 1.46 3.33
N VAL A 171 5.16 2.14 3.93
CA VAL A 171 5.31 3.59 3.79
C VAL A 171 5.53 3.98 2.33
N THR A 172 6.45 3.31 1.64
CA THR A 172 6.77 3.59 0.24
C THR A 172 5.56 3.38 -0.66
N PHE A 173 4.87 2.25 -0.50
CA PHE A 173 3.68 1.94 -1.30
C PHE A 173 2.59 2.99 -1.12
N PHE A 174 2.18 3.26 0.13
CA PHE A 174 1.08 4.19 0.38
C PHE A 174 1.45 5.64 0.05
N SER A 175 2.70 6.06 0.26
CA SER A 175 3.15 7.40 -0.17
C SER A 175 3.13 7.53 -1.68
N LEU A 176 3.70 6.57 -2.41
CA LEU A 176 3.75 6.59 -3.87
C LEU A 176 2.34 6.56 -4.46
N PHE A 177 1.52 5.60 -4.06
CA PHE A 177 0.17 5.43 -4.55
C PHE A 177 -0.74 6.62 -4.21
N GLY A 178 -0.71 7.07 -2.94
CA GLY A 178 -1.50 8.21 -2.50
C GLY A 178 -1.10 9.52 -3.20
N MET A 179 0.20 9.78 -3.35
CA MET A 179 0.67 10.97 -4.05
C MET A 179 0.43 10.92 -5.56
N THR A 180 0.44 9.75 -6.18
CA THR A 180 0.04 9.59 -7.59
C THR A 180 -1.43 9.96 -7.77
N ILE A 181 -2.32 9.41 -6.94
CA ILE A 181 -3.75 9.76 -6.97
C ILE A 181 -3.95 11.26 -6.73
N MET A 182 -3.29 11.81 -5.70
CA MET A 182 -3.38 13.24 -5.39
C MET A 182 -2.94 14.11 -6.57
N THR A 183 -1.82 13.76 -7.21
CA THR A 183 -1.26 14.54 -8.31
C THR A 183 -2.16 14.49 -9.54
N VAL A 184 -2.62 13.31 -9.95
CA VAL A 184 -3.47 13.14 -11.13
C VAL A 184 -4.85 13.78 -10.91
N ALA A 185 -5.50 13.47 -9.82
CA ALA A 185 -6.82 14.01 -9.51
C ALA A 185 -6.76 15.53 -9.18
N GLY A 186 -5.69 15.98 -8.52
CA GLY A 186 -5.45 17.40 -8.27
C GLY A 186 -5.23 18.17 -9.56
N ALA A 187 -4.45 17.63 -10.50
CA ALA A 187 -4.26 18.24 -11.81
C ALA A 187 -5.57 18.35 -12.61
N LEU A 188 -6.43 17.31 -12.54
CA LEU A 188 -7.77 17.36 -13.14
C LEU A 188 -8.64 18.46 -12.53
N ALA A 189 -8.69 18.54 -11.20
CA ALA A 189 -9.47 19.55 -10.50
C ALA A 189 -8.97 20.97 -10.82
N VAL A 190 -7.66 21.19 -10.76
CA VAL A 190 -7.05 22.49 -11.07
C VAL A 190 -7.25 22.84 -12.55
N GLY A 191 -7.12 21.87 -13.46
CA GLY A 191 -7.34 22.11 -14.89
C GLY A 191 -8.75 22.56 -15.24
N GLN A 192 -9.75 22.16 -14.44
CA GLN A 192 -11.16 22.59 -14.62
C GLN A 192 -11.45 23.98 -14.02
N VAL A 193 -10.83 24.30 -12.88
CA VAL A 193 -11.12 25.58 -12.15
C VAL A 193 -10.19 26.69 -12.58
N ARG A 194 -8.92 26.40 -12.80
CA ARG A 194 -7.84 27.35 -13.07
C ARG A 194 -6.84 26.76 -14.06
N PRO A 195 -7.16 26.67 -15.36
CA PRO A 195 -6.27 26.10 -16.37
C PRO A 195 -4.95 26.90 -16.51
N ASP A 196 -4.96 28.19 -16.17
CA ASP A 196 -3.80 29.08 -16.13
C ASP A 196 -2.73 28.60 -15.13
N LEU A 197 -3.12 27.99 -14.02
CA LEU A 197 -2.16 27.42 -13.06
C LEU A 197 -1.49 26.16 -13.60
N LEU A 198 -2.20 25.35 -14.38
CA LEU A 198 -1.63 24.17 -15.04
C LEU A 198 -0.59 24.57 -16.10
N ALA A 199 -0.82 25.70 -16.79
CA ALA A 199 0.12 26.23 -17.77
C ALA A 199 1.44 26.70 -17.14
N ARG A 200 1.46 27.01 -15.84
CA ARG A 200 2.69 27.39 -15.11
C ARG A 200 3.54 26.21 -14.67
N VAL A 201 2.99 24.98 -14.73
CA VAL A 201 3.77 23.78 -14.42
C VAL A 201 4.88 23.62 -15.47
N PRO A 202 6.13 23.45 -15.05
CA PRO A 202 7.24 23.29 -15.98
C PRO A 202 6.94 22.20 -17.02
N SER A 203 7.17 22.47 -18.28
CA SER A 203 6.94 21.50 -19.36
C SER A 203 8.01 20.41 -19.42
N ASP A 204 9.18 20.66 -18.82
CA ASP A 204 10.27 19.67 -18.78
C ASP A 204 9.88 18.45 -17.93
N PRO A 205 9.81 17.23 -18.50
CA PRO A 205 9.45 16.01 -17.80
C PRO A 205 10.41 15.66 -16.67
N LYS A 206 11.69 16.08 -16.74
CA LYS A 206 12.67 15.84 -15.69
C LYS A 206 12.35 16.65 -14.43
N ILE A 207 11.95 17.93 -14.61
CA ILE A 207 11.55 18.79 -13.50
C ILE A 207 10.25 18.27 -12.87
N GLN A 208 9.27 17.85 -13.69
CA GLN A 208 8.03 17.26 -13.19
C GLN A 208 8.29 15.99 -12.36
N LEU A 209 9.18 15.13 -12.85
CA LEU A 209 9.57 13.90 -12.13
C LEU A 209 10.29 14.23 -10.82
N ALA A 210 11.21 15.20 -10.82
CA ALA A 210 11.91 15.63 -9.62
C ALA A 210 10.96 16.22 -8.56
N LEU A 211 10.00 17.06 -8.97
CA LEU A 211 8.97 17.60 -8.08
C LEU A 211 8.09 16.47 -7.50
N PHE A 212 7.64 15.55 -8.34
CA PHE A 212 6.86 14.41 -7.89
C PHE A 212 7.64 13.53 -6.90
N ALA A 213 8.91 13.22 -7.20
CA ALA A 213 9.78 12.47 -6.31
C ALA A 213 9.98 13.20 -4.96
N GLY A 214 10.17 14.52 -4.98
CA GLY A 214 10.26 15.34 -3.77
C GLY A 214 9.00 15.25 -2.90
N ILE A 215 7.82 15.35 -3.50
CA ILE A 215 6.53 15.21 -2.80
C ILE A 215 6.38 13.81 -2.18
N VAL A 216 6.74 12.76 -2.93
CA VAL A 216 6.69 11.38 -2.43
C VAL A 216 7.65 11.18 -1.27
N LEU A 217 8.89 11.67 -1.37
CA LEU A 217 9.88 11.57 -0.29
C LEU A 217 9.42 12.31 0.96
N LEU A 218 8.84 13.49 0.81
CA LEU A 218 8.25 14.24 1.93
C LEU A 218 7.11 13.46 2.58
N ALA A 219 6.21 12.88 1.79
CA ALA A 219 5.12 12.05 2.30
C ALA A 219 5.65 10.81 3.03
N MET A 220 6.69 10.15 2.50
CA MET A 220 7.36 9.03 3.18
C MET A 220 7.95 9.46 4.52
N ALA A 221 8.63 10.60 4.58
CA ALA A 221 9.19 11.13 5.81
C ALA A 221 8.10 11.41 6.86
N ILE A 222 7.01 12.06 6.45
CA ILE A 222 5.86 12.34 7.33
C ILE A 222 5.22 11.02 7.82
N GLN A 223 4.97 10.06 6.93
CA GLN A 223 4.42 8.76 7.34
C GLN A 223 5.34 8.03 8.32
N TRP A 224 6.66 8.07 8.07
CA TRP A 224 7.64 7.45 8.95
C TRP A 224 7.64 8.05 10.35
N LEU A 225 7.49 9.35 10.46
CA LEU A 225 7.37 10.07 11.74
C LEU A 225 6.05 9.77 12.46
N LEU A 226 4.95 9.61 11.70
CA LEU A 226 3.61 9.34 12.25
C LEU A 226 3.40 7.86 12.62
N LEU A 227 4.25 6.95 12.16
CA LEU A 227 4.16 5.54 12.52
C LEU A 227 4.48 5.35 14.01
N PRO A 228 3.58 4.74 14.80
CA PRO A 228 3.82 4.52 16.21
C PRO A 228 5.07 3.65 16.40
N ARG A 229 6.09 4.22 17.03
CA ARG A 229 7.24 3.44 17.51
C ARG A 229 6.70 2.35 18.44
N ASN A 230 7.16 1.13 18.26
CA ASN A 230 6.70 -0.05 19.01
C ASN A 230 6.89 0.16 20.52
N LYS A 231 5.91 0.80 21.19
CA LYS A 231 5.89 0.97 22.65
C LYS A 231 5.88 -0.38 23.39
N ARG A 232 5.54 -1.48 22.70
CA ARG A 232 5.57 -2.84 23.27
C ARG A 232 6.99 -3.33 23.53
N ALA A 233 7.94 -3.06 22.65
CA ALA A 233 9.35 -3.42 22.86
C ALA A 233 9.97 -2.62 24.03
N ALA A 234 9.66 -1.32 24.11
CA ALA A 234 10.08 -0.48 25.23
C ALA A 234 9.45 -0.91 26.58
N ARG A 235 8.16 -1.33 26.56
CA ARG A 235 7.48 -1.84 27.77
C ARG A 235 7.96 -3.24 28.17
N ALA A 236 8.32 -4.11 27.23
CA ALA A 236 8.92 -5.39 27.52
C ALA A 236 10.30 -5.20 28.17
N SER A 237 11.16 -4.38 27.57
CA SER A 237 12.48 -4.06 28.13
C SER A 237 12.40 -3.40 29.50
N SER A 238 11.43 -2.52 29.77
CA SER A 238 11.24 -1.92 31.09
C SER A 238 10.68 -2.90 32.14
N LYS A 239 9.86 -3.89 31.73
CA LYS A 239 9.38 -4.95 32.60
C LYS A 239 10.49 -5.95 32.96
N ASP A 240 11.32 -6.27 31.97
CA ASP A 240 12.46 -7.17 32.19
C ASP A 240 13.52 -6.50 33.09
N ALA A 241 13.76 -5.19 32.92
CA ALA A 241 14.62 -4.41 33.77
C ALA A 241 14.06 -4.29 35.24
N ALA A 242 12.75 -4.09 35.38
CA ALA A 242 12.11 -4.05 36.68
C ALA A 242 12.15 -5.43 37.40
N ASN A 243 11.89 -6.51 36.68
CA ASN A 243 11.99 -7.86 37.24
C ASN A 243 13.43 -8.23 37.65
N ASN A 244 14.43 -7.78 36.89
CA ASN A 244 15.82 -8.01 37.23
C ASN A 244 16.24 -7.19 38.46
N ALA A 245 15.77 -5.95 38.62
CA ALA A 245 16.03 -5.14 39.81
C ALA A 245 15.43 -5.78 41.08
N ASP A 246 14.19 -6.29 41.00
CA ASP A 246 13.55 -7.00 42.12
C ASP A 246 14.29 -8.31 42.48
N HIS A 247 14.91 -8.97 41.49
CA HIS A 247 15.74 -10.16 41.74
C HIS A 247 17.09 -9.85 42.38
N GLU A 248 17.74 -8.74 42.03
CA GLU A 248 18.99 -8.31 42.64
C GLU A 248 18.76 -7.85 44.09
N GLU A 249 17.66 -7.15 44.35
CA GLU A 249 17.34 -6.70 45.70
C GLU A 249 17.02 -7.87 46.66
N SER A 250 16.44 -8.97 46.14
CA SER A 250 16.18 -10.20 46.88
C SER A 250 17.44 -11.02 47.19
N LEU A 251 18.53 -10.81 46.46
CA LEU A 251 19.82 -11.48 46.70
C LEU A 251 20.69 -10.74 47.71
N ILE A 252 20.48 -9.43 47.88
CA ILE A 252 21.30 -8.58 48.76
C ILE A 252 20.80 -8.62 50.24
N PHE A 253 19.50 -8.90 50.44
CA PHE A 253 18.93 -9.05 51.80
C PHE A 253 18.26 -10.42 51.96
N PRO A 254 18.97 -11.44 52.45
CA PRO A 254 18.32 -12.66 52.89
C PRO A 254 17.47 -12.33 54.12
N SER A 255 16.16 -12.18 53.94
CA SER A 255 15.24 -11.94 55.03
C SER A 255 15.24 -13.14 56.00
N PRO A 256 15.53 -12.96 57.31
CA PRO A 256 15.45 -14.00 58.30
C PRO A 256 13.96 -14.20 58.68
N SER A 257 13.20 -14.99 57.96
CA SER A 257 11.88 -15.43 58.40
C SER A 257 11.66 -16.92 58.12
N LEU A 258 12.44 -17.72 58.79
CA LEU A 258 12.14 -19.10 59.08
C LEU A 258 11.22 -19.17 60.29
N ALA A 259 9.93 -18.85 60.17
CA ALA A 259 8.90 -19.21 61.16
C ALA A 259 7.48 -18.88 60.65
N SER A 260 7.06 -19.45 59.58
CA SER A 260 5.64 -19.80 59.36
C SER A 260 5.53 -20.63 58.06
N GLY A 261 5.22 -21.88 58.25
CA GLY A 261 5.14 -22.87 57.16
C GLY A 261 3.94 -22.67 56.21
N ARG A 262 3.83 -21.48 55.57
CA ARG A 262 2.89 -21.27 54.47
C ARG A 262 3.67 -21.20 53.17
N PHE A 263 3.41 -22.16 52.27
CA PHE A 263 4.03 -22.23 50.97
C PHE A 263 3.75 -20.97 50.15
N PRO A 264 4.74 -20.32 49.53
CA PRO A 264 4.57 -19.08 48.77
C PRO A 264 3.72 -19.21 47.50
N ILE A 265 3.32 -20.43 47.14
CA ILE A 265 2.50 -20.72 45.97
C ILE A 265 1.05 -20.23 46.15
N ASP A 266 0.49 -20.27 47.35
CA ASP A 266 -0.90 -19.87 47.60
C ASP A 266 -1.10 -18.34 47.58
N GLN A 267 -0.10 -17.59 47.99
CA GLN A 267 -0.17 -16.13 48.00
C GLN A 267 -0.20 -15.55 46.57
N LYS A 268 0.59 -16.10 45.69
CA LYS A 268 0.62 -15.68 44.27
C LYS A 268 -0.68 -16.01 43.52
N ARG A 269 -1.35 -17.10 43.88
CA ARG A 269 -2.69 -17.46 43.35
C ARG A 269 -3.77 -16.49 43.84
N GLN A 270 -3.73 -16.09 45.12
CA GLN A 270 -4.70 -15.14 45.67
C GLN A 270 -4.53 -13.74 45.09
N GLU A 271 -3.32 -13.24 44.88
CA GLU A 271 -3.09 -11.96 44.23
C GLU A 271 -3.54 -11.94 42.75
N THR A 272 -3.35 -13.04 42.02
CA THR A 272 -3.79 -13.14 40.62
C THR A 272 -5.31 -13.18 40.53
N ALA A 273 -5.99 -13.83 41.49
CA ALA A 273 -7.45 -13.85 41.53
C ALA A 273 -8.02 -12.46 41.91
N ALA A 274 -7.40 -11.76 42.86
CA ALA A 274 -7.81 -10.41 43.26
C ALA A 274 -7.62 -9.38 42.12
N ARG A 275 -6.54 -9.50 41.33
CA ARG A 275 -6.33 -8.65 40.15
C ARG A 275 -7.38 -8.88 39.05
N ARG A 276 -7.80 -10.14 38.83
CA ARG A 276 -8.87 -10.46 37.88
C ARG A 276 -10.21 -9.89 38.31
N GLN A 277 -10.56 -9.96 39.57
CA GLN A 277 -11.81 -9.38 40.10
C GLN A 277 -11.85 -7.86 39.99
N ARG A 278 -10.72 -7.17 40.21
CA ARG A 278 -10.64 -5.71 40.04
C ARG A 278 -10.75 -5.29 38.57
N ALA A 279 -10.22 -6.08 37.62
CA ALA A 279 -10.34 -5.81 36.21
C ALA A 279 -11.79 -5.91 35.70
N ILE A 280 -12.56 -6.88 36.22
CA ILE A 280 -13.98 -7.06 35.87
C ILE A 280 -14.85 -5.93 36.45
N ALA A 281 -14.54 -5.44 37.66
CA ALA A 281 -15.29 -4.36 38.31
C ALA A 281 -15.03 -2.98 37.71
N THR A 282 -14.02 -2.80 36.85
CA THR A 282 -13.77 -1.54 36.13
C THR A 282 -14.35 -1.52 34.70
N GLU A 283 -14.89 -2.64 34.22
CA GLU A 283 -15.55 -2.73 32.91
C GLU A 283 -17.10 -2.73 32.98
N SER A 284 -17.66 -2.76 34.18
CA SER A 284 -19.10 -2.60 34.47
C SER A 284 -19.42 -1.14 34.86
#